data_846c3120485616191930b356d028def7
#
_entry.id   846c3120485616191930b356d028def7
#
_cell.length_a   1.000
_cell.length_b   1.000
_cell.length_c   1.000
_cell.angle_alpha   90.00
_cell.angle_beta   90.00
_cell.angle_gamma   90.00
#
_symmetry.space_group_name_H-M   'P 1'
#
loop_
_entity.id
_entity.type
_entity.pdbx_description
1 polymer ?
#
loop_
_entity_poly.entity_id
_entity_poly.type
_entity_poly.pdbx_seq_one_letter_code
_entity_poly.pdbx_strand_id
1 'polypeptide(L)'
;RSTPLYSSAALDVYKRQAPKLSGTEDAIETILHSIEKSGYKPGIDVFLALDCASSEFYKDGLYDYSIFQPNNPLKLTSTEQSHYLDKLIDSYPIISIEDGMDENDWDGWKTSTVQSGSKCQLVGDDLFVTNEKILKDGIDNGIANSILVKVNQIGTLTETINAVKLAQKNNYSTVMSHRSGETEDCTIADLSVALNTRQIKTGSMSRSDRMAKYNQLLRIEERLGKNAVFPGKDALSF
;
A
#
# COMPACT_ATOMS: atom_id res chain seq x y z
N ARG A 1 11.90 -5.15 23.89
CA ARG A 1 12.49 -6.28 23.14
C ARG A 1 11.77 -6.32 21.83
N SER A 2 12.41 -5.90 20.75
CA SER A 2 11.91 -6.16 19.42
C SER A 2 11.81 -7.69 19.27
N THR A 3 10.61 -8.18 19.13
CA THR A 3 10.42 -9.58 18.77
C THR A 3 10.98 -9.71 17.36
N PRO A 4 11.91 -10.60 17.08
CA PRO A 4 12.42 -10.79 15.73
C PRO A 4 11.22 -11.05 14.78
N LEU A 5 11.23 -10.45 13.60
CA LEU A 5 10.18 -10.59 12.60
C LEU A 5 9.78 -12.05 12.32
N TYR A 6 10.72 -12.98 12.50
CA TYR A 6 10.50 -14.41 12.32
C TYR A 6 10.07 -15.17 13.59
N SER A 7 10.17 -14.60 14.78
CA SER A 7 9.71 -15.25 16.01
C SER A 7 8.25 -14.94 16.32
N SER A 8 7.71 -13.91 15.72
CA SER A 8 6.27 -13.72 15.55
C SER A 8 5.77 -14.41 14.29
N ALA A 9 6.53 -15.37 13.80
CA ALA A 9 6.34 -16.04 12.52
C ALA A 9 4.95 -16.60 12.30
N ALA A 10 4.22 -16.82 13.36
CA ALA A 10 2.83 -17.22 13.24
C ALA A 10 1.88 -16.04 12.98
N LEU A 11 2.30 -14.79 13.26
CA LEU A 11 1.39 -13.63 13.19
C LEU A 11 2.15 -12.37 12.77
N ASP A 12 1.68 -11.71 11.74
CA ASP A 12 2.12 -10.37 11.38
C ASP A 12 1.49 -9.28 12.30
N VAL A 13 1.81 -8.02 12.05
CA VAL A 13 1.28 -6.86 12.79
C VAL A 13 -0.26 -6.78 12.75
N TYR A 14 -0.89 -7.42 11.78
CA TYR A 14 -2.34 -7.52 11.64
C TYR A 14 -2.91 -8.79 12.27
N LYS A 15 -2.10 -9.55 13.00
CA LYS A 15 -2.45 -10.80 13.68
C LYS A 15 -3.00 -11.88 12.75
N ARG A 16 -2.47 -11.92 11.54
CA ARG A 16 -2.64 -13.00 10.57
C ARG A 16 -1.44 -13.93 10.63
N GLN A 17 -1.61 -15.15 10.17
CA GLN A 17 -0.47 -16.07 10.09
C GLN A 17 0.44 -15.67 8.92
N ALA A 18 1.75 -15.61 9.21
CA ALA A 18 2.79 -15.44 8.22
C ALA A 18 3.41 -16.82 7.93
N PRO A 19 3.11 -17.45 6.81
CA PRO A 19 3.70 -18.73 6.44
C PRO A 19 5.20 -18.58 6.19
N LYS A 20 5.95 -19.66 6.37
CA LYS A 20 7.38 -19.67 6.07
C LYS A 20 7.54 -19.84 4.56
N LEU A 21 7.94 -18.76 3.89
CA LEU A 21 8.13 -18.67 2.45
C LEU A 21 9.61 -18.42 2.13
N SER A 22 10.02 -18.70 0.87
CA SER A 22 11.41 -18.64 0.43
C SER A 22 11.82 -17.24 -0.06
N GLY A 23 10.87 -16.33 -0.25
CA GLY A 23 11.11 -14.98 -0.74
C GLY A 23 9.86 -14.34 -1.33
N THR A 24 10.05 -13.21 -1.99
CA THR A 24 8.97 -12.37 -2.54
C THR A 24 8.14 -13.12 -3.59
N GLU A 25 8.80 -13.73 -4.58
CA GLU A 25 8.13 -14.43 -5.67
C GLU A 25 7.33 -15.64 -5.15
N ASP A 26 7.89 -16.41 -4.22
CA ASP A 26 7.18 -17.54 -3.58
C ASP A 26 5.92 -17.07 -2.83
N ALA A 27 6.00 -15.90 -2.18
CA ALA A 27 4.84 -15.28 -1.55
C ALA A 27 3.76 -14.89 -2.58
N ILE A 28 4.16 -14.23 -3.67
CA ILE A 28 3.27 -13.82 -4.75
C ILE A 28 2.58 -15.04 -5.36
N GLU A 29 3.34 -16.06 -5.75
CA GLU A 29 2.81 -17.27 -6.38
C GLU A 29 1.88 -18.05 -5.45
N THR A 30 2.19 -18.11 -4.15
CA THR A 30 1.32 -18.73 -3.14
C THR A 30 -0.04 -18.01 -3.06
N ILE A 31 -0.04 -16.68 -3.11
CA ILE A 31 -1.27 -15.88 -3.11
C ILE A 31 -2.06 -16.10 -4.41
N LEU A 32 -1.40 -16.06 -5.57
CA LEU A 32 -2.04 -16.29 -6.87
C LEU A 32 -2.70 -17.66 -6.93
N HIS A 33 -1.99 -18.70 -6.49
CA HIS A 33 -2.55 -20.04 -6.41
C HIS A 33 -3.78 -20.13 -5.46
N SER A 34 -3.75 -19.37 -4.36
CA SER A 34 -4.88 -19.30 -3.41
C SER A 34 -6.09 -18.61 -4.04
N ILE A 35 -5.88 -17.55 -4.84
CA ILE A 35 -6.92 -16.87 -5.59
C ILE A 35 -7.58 -17.82 -6.57
N GLU A 36 -6.78 -18.57 -7.36
CA GLU A 36 -7.28 -19.55 -8.33
C GLU A 36 -8.06 -20.70 -7.64
N LYS A 37 -7.53 -21.24 -6.55
CA LYS A 37 -8.24 -22.26 -5.74
C LYS A 37 -9.58 -21.79 -5.19
N SER A 38 -9.71 -20.49 -4.97
CA SER A 38 -10.96 -19.86 -4.51
C SER A 38 -11.96 -19.62 -5.65
N GLY A 39 -11.61 -19.97 -6.88
CA GLY A 39 -12.46 -19.84 -8.06
C GLY A 39 -12.40 -18.47 -8.74
N TYR A 40 -11.47 -17.60 -8.33
CA TYR A 40 -11.24 -16.28 -8.92
C TYR A 40 -10.06 -16.28 -9.88
N LYS A 41 -10.02 -15.30 -10.78
CA LYS A 41 -8.96 -15.15 -11.80
C LYS A 41 -8.02 -14.00 -11.40
N PRO A 42 -6.72 -14.28 -11.12
CA PRO A 42 -5.73 -13.24 -10.92
C PRO A 42 -5.65 -12.28 -12.12
N GLY A 43 -5.52 -10.99 -11.85
CA GLY A 43 -5.45 -9.96 -12.88
C GLY A 43 -6.78 -9.62 -13.57
N ILE A 44 -7.87 -10.27 -13.19
CA ILE A 44 -9.23 -9.99 -13.68
C ILE A 44 -10.15 -9.68 -12.50
N ASP A 45 -10.35 -10.66 -11.61
CA ASP A 45 -11.24 -10.54 -10.46
C ASP A 45 -10.49 -9.98 -9.24
N VAL A 46 -9.22 -10.38 -9.08
CA VAL A 46 -8.35 -10.00 -7.96
C VAL A 46 -6.98 -9.59 -8.48
N PHE A 47 -6.47 -8.49 -7.96
CA PHE A 47 -5.14 -7.97 -8.24
C PHE A 47 -4.29 -7.97 -6.98
N LEU A 48 -2.98 -7.87 -7.14
CA LEU A 48 -2.04 -7.77 -6.04
C LEU A 48 -1.68 -6.30 -5.77
N ALA A 49 -1.57 -5.97 -4.50
CA ALA A 49 -0.98 -4.73 -4.01
C ALA A 49 0.09 -5.09 -2.99
N LEU A 50 1.29 -4.61 -3.19
CA LEU A 50 2.42 -4.86 -2.31
C LEU A 50 2.61 -3.66 -1.37
N ASP A 51 2.92 -3.93 -0.12
CA ASP A 51 3.49 -2.99 0.83
C ASP A 51 4.90 -3.49 1.15
N CYS A 52 5.90 -2.86 0.55
CA CYS A 52 7.29 -3.29 0.66
C CYS A 52 7.92 -2.85 1.97
N ALA A 53 7.49 -1.72 2.53
CA ALA A 53 8.08 -1.09 3.72
C ALA A 53 9.61 -1.03 3.61
N SER A 54 10.13 -0.53 2.48
CA SER A 54 11.53 -0.70 2.07
C SER A 54 12.53 -0.04 3.01
N SER A 55 12.12 0.95 3.80
CA SER A 55 12.94 1.58 4.84
C SER A 55 13.39 0.59 5.92
N GLU A 56 12.64 -0.50 6.15
CA GLU A 56 12.97 -1.53 7.15
C GLU A 56 14.20 -2.37 6.77
N PHE A 57 14.54 -2.44 5.49
CA PHE A 57 15.68 -3.22 4.99
C PHE A 57 16.66 -2.42 4.12
N TYR A 58 16.51 -1.10 4.06
CA TYR A 58 17.46 -0.21 3.43
C TYR A 58 18.58 0.15 4.41
N LYS A 59 19.81 -0.17 4.06
CA LYS A 59 20.97 0.09 4.91
C LYS A 59 22.23 0.35 4.07
N ASP A 60 22.99 1.37 4.47
CA ASP A 60 24.27 1.71 3.85
C ASP A 60 24.16 1.90 2.30
N GLY A 61 23.04 2.44 1.82
CA GLY A 61 22.78 2.68 0.39
C GLY A 61 22.30 1.44 -0.38
N LEU A 62 21.96 0.35 0.30
CA LEU A 62 21.53 -0.90 -0.32
C LEU A 62 20.23 -1.41 0.30
N TYR A 63 19.37 -1.99 -0.53
CA TYR A 63 18.18 -2.75 -0.15
C TYR A 63 18.60 -4.20 0.10
N ASP A 64 18.64 -4.62 1.37
CA ASP A 64 19.18 -5.91 1.82
C ASP A 64 18.07 -6.94 2.05
N TYR A 65 17.78 -7.75 1.06
CA TYR A 65 16.79 -8.84 1.12
C TYR A 65 17.28 -10.08 1.89
N SER A 66 18.53 -10.13 2.34
CA SER A 66 19.07 -11.31 3.02
C SER A 66 18.31 -11.70 4.28
N ILE A 67 17.64 -10.72 4.93
CA ILE A 67 16.78 -10.98 6.09
C ILE A 67 15.52 -11.80 5.74
N PHE A 68 15.05 -11.73 4.49
CA PHE A 68 13.88 -12.44 3.99
C PHE A 68 14.26 -13.68 3.17
N GLN A 69 15.43 -13.65 2.54
CA GLN A 69 15.93 -14.67 1.63
C GLN A 69 17.33 -15.15 2.05
N PRO A 70 17.51 -15.77 3.22
CA PRO A 70 18.83 -16.12 3.75
C PRO A 70 19.59 -17.13 2.89
N ASN A 71 18.89 -17.95 2.10
CA ASN A 71 19.50 -18.94 1.20
C ASN A 71 19.90 -18.37 -0.16
N ASN A 72 19.40 -17.18 -0.52
CA ASN A 72 19.73 -16.47 -1.75
C ASN A 72 19.76 -14.96 -1.44
N PRO A 73 20.79 -14.49 -0.69
CA PRO A 73 20.85 -13.10 -0.26
C PRO A 73 20.97 -12.17 -1.47
N LEU A 74 20.08 -11.21 -1.53
CA LEU A 74 20.02 -10.19 -2.58
C LEU A 74 20.26 -8.83 -1.93
N LYS A 75 21.19 -8.04 -2.49
CA LYS A 75 21.44 -6.65 -2.09
C LYS A 75 21.41 -5.80 -3.34
N LEU A 76 20.56 -4.79 -3.33
CA LEU A 76 20.28 -3.97 -4.49
C LEU A 76 20.60 -2.50 -4.21
N THR A 77 21.21 -1.84 -5.16
CA THR A 77 21.26 -0.37 -5.23
C THR A 77 19.86 0.18 -5.56
N SER A 78 19.66 1.50 -5.41
CA SER A 78 18.38 2.15 -5.74
C SER A 78 17.91 1.85 -7.16
N THR A 79 18.81 1.88 -8.13
CA THR A 79 18.48 1.56 -9.53
C THR A 79 18.08 0.10 -9.72
N GLU A 80 18.81 -0.83 -9.09
CA GLU A 80 18.52 -2.26 -9.16
C GLU A 80 17.21 -2.59 -8.45
N GLN A 81 16.90 -1.93 -7.33
CA GLN A 81 15.63 -2.05 -6.62
C GLN A 81 14.46 -1.61 -7.51
N SER A 82 14.59 -0.46 -8.17
CA SER A 82 13.58 0.01 -9.13
C SER A 82 13.34 -1.00 -10.25
N HIS A 83 14.41 -1.54 -10.85
CA HIS A 83 14.32 -2.57 -11.89
C HIS A 83 13.72 -3.89 -11.38
N TYR A 84 14.03 -4.28 -10.15
CA TYR A 84 13.45 -5.48 -9.54
C TYR A 84 11.94 -5.34 -9.35
N LEU A 85 11.47 -4.21 -8.82
CA LEU A 85 10.05 -3.94 -8.66
C LEU A 85 9.33 -3.86 -10.01
N ASP A 86 9.94 -3.22 -11.00
CA ASP A 86 9.41 -3.13 -12.36
C ASP A 86 9.22 -4.51 -13.02
N LYS A 87 10.21 -5.40 -12.85
CA LYS A 87 10.11 -6.79 -13.29
C LYS A 87 8.98 -7.55 -12.61
N LEU A 88 8.74 -7.31 -11.31
CA LEU A 88 7.60 -7.92 -10.60
C LEU A 88 6.27 -7.42 -11.18
N ILE A 89 6.15 -6.11 -11.44
CA ILE A 89 4.95 -5.51 -12.06
C ILE A 89 4.67 -6.12 -13.42
N ASP A 90 5.71 -6.33 -14.23
CA ASP A 90 5.56 -6.92 -15.58
C ASP A 90 5.23 -8.42 -15.55
N SER A 91 5.66 -9.12 -14.50
CA SER A 91 5.52 -10.58 -14.40
C SER A 91 4.23 -11.03 -13.70
N TYR A 92 3.65 -10.18 -12.86
CA TYR A 92 2.53 -10.52 -11.99
C TYR A 92 1.41 -9.46 -12.07
N PRO A 93 0.18 -9.78 -11.72
CA PRO A 93 -0.94 -8.83 -11.73
C PRO A 93 -0.88 -7.84 -10.56
N ILE A 94 0.25 -7.15 -10.42
CA ILE A 94 0.49 -6.14 -9.40
C ILE A 94 0.05 -4.79 -9.94
N ILE A 95 -0.87 -4.13 -9.24
CA ILE A 95 -1.42 -2.82 -9.62
C ILE A 95 -1.05 -1.70 -8.67
N SER A 96 -0.44 -2.03 -7.53
CA SER A 96 -0.03 -1.03 -6.54
C SER A 96 1.19 -1.51 -5.76
N ILE A 97 2.14 -0.62 -5.55
CA ILE A 97 3.30 -0.82 -4.66
C ILE A 97 3.37 0.34 -3.69
N GLU A 98 3.29 0.03 -2.39
CA GLU A 98 3.47 0.96 -1.29
C GLU A 98 4.90 0.87 -0.77
N ASP A 99 5.53 2.03 -0.58
CA ASP A 99 6.90 2.20 -0.06
C ASP A 99 7.92 1.25 -0.70
N GLY A 100 7.91 1.21 -2.03
CA GLY A 100 8.83 0.40 -2.83
C GLY A 100 10.29 0.83 -2.72
N MET A 101 10.54 2.05 -2.25
CA MET A 101 11.84 2.65 -2.00
C MET A 101 11.90 3.17 -0.57
N ASP A 102 13.10 3.39 -0.03
CA ASP A 102 13.33 4.05 1.27
C ASP A 102 12.78 5.48 1.27
N GLU A 103 12.25 5.93 2.41
CA GLU A 103 11.64 7.25 2.57
C GLU A 103 12.58 8.42 2.29
N ASN A 104 13.90 8.21 2.38
CA ASN A 104 14.94 9.21 2.10
C ASN A 104 15.58 9.03 0.71
N ASP A 105 15.31 7.94 -0.01
CA ASP A 105 15.86 7.67 -1.34
C ASP A 105 15.02 8.32 -2.45
N TRP A 106 14.98 9.65 -2.46
CA TRP A 106 14.15 10.44 -3.39
C TRP A 106 14.57 10.25 -4.87
N ASP A 107 15.85 10.05 -5.13
CA ASP A 107 16.35 9.74 -6.48
C ASP A 107 15.88 8.36 -6.95
N GLY A 108 15.90 7.37 -6.06
CA GLY A 108 15.33 6.04 -6.29
C GLY A 108 13.82 6.11 -6.55
N TRP A 109 13.07 6.84 -5.74
CA TRP A 109 11.65 7.09 -5.95
C TRP A 109 11.36 7.73 -7.31
N LYS A 110 12.14 8.73 -7.70
CA LYS A 110 11.99 9.38 -9.00
C LYS A 110 12.24 8.41 -10.15
N THR A 111 13.30 7.62 -10.05
CA THR A 111 13.64 6.58 -11.03
C THR A 111 12.51 5.57 -11.16
N SER A 112 12.01 5.06 -10.04
CA SER A 112 10.88 4.11 -9.99
C SER A 112 9.60 4.72 -10.58
N THR A 113 9.33 6.01 -10.31
CA THR A 113 8.15 6.68 -10.84
C THR A 113 8.21 6.84 -12.36
N VAL A 114 9.35 7.22 -12.90
CA VAL A 114 9.54 7.32 -14.35
C VAL A 114 9.38 5.95 -15.02
N GLN A 115 9.88 4.90 -14.38
CA GLN A 115 9.89 3.55 -14.96
C GLN A 115 8.52 2.88 -14.88
N SER A 116 7.84 2.96 -13.76
CA SER A 116 6.66 2.14 -13.45
C SER A 116 5.37 2.94 -13.22
N GLY A 117 5.46 4.25 -13.05
CA GLY A 117 4.32 5.08 -12.64
C GLY A 117 3.17 5.17 -13.66
N SER A 118 3.41 4.82 -14.93
CA SER A 118 2.36 4.75 -15.96
C SER A 118 1.64 3.40 -16.03
N LYS A 119 2.06 2.41 -15.26
CA LYS A 119 1.50 1.05 -15.26
C LYS A 119 1.18 0.51 -13.87
N CYS A 120 1.59 1.21 -12.82
CA CYS A 120 1.40 0.80 -11.44
C CYS A 120 1.18 2.01 -10.53
N GLN A 121 0.29 1.86 -9.56
CA GLN A 121 0.15 2.83 -8.48
C GLN A 121 1.35 2.74 -7.54
N LEU A 122 2.08 3.84 -7.38
CA LEU A 122 3.22 3.96 -6.47
C LEU A 122 2.80 4.81 -5.28
N VAL A 123 2.58 4.17 -4.14
CA VAL A 123 2.01 4.80 -2.94
C VAL A 123 3.12 5.18 -1.98
N GLY A 124 3.18 6.47 -1.61
CA GLY A 124 4.03 6.92 -0.52
C GLY A 124 3.27 6.89 0.81
N ASP A 125 3.69 6.03 1.73
CA ASP A 125 3.27 6.00 3.13
C ASP A 125 4.30 6.72 4.01
N ASP A 126 5.41 6.07 4.32
CA ASP A 126 6.49 6.65 5.12
C ASP A 126 7.18 7.81 4.37
N LEU A 127 7.16 7.77 3.04
CA LEU A 127 7.63 8.85 2.18
C LEU A 127 6.92 10.18 2.46
N PHE A 128 5.59 10.17 2.59
CA PHE A 128 4.79 11.40 2.69
C PHE A 128 4.21 11.65 4.09
N VAL A 129 4.12 10.62 4.92
CA VAL A 129 3.56 10.66 6.30
C VAL A 129 2.26 11.46 6.43
N THR A 130 1.42 11.44 5.38
CA THR A 130 0.20 12.25 5.22
C THR A 130 0.44 13.77 5.32
N ASN A 131 1.68 14.23 5.15
CA ASN A 131 2.07 15.63 5.31
C ASN A 131 1.94 16.40 4.00
N GLU A 132 1.14 17.49 4.01
CA GLU A 132 0.85 18.31 2.83
C GLU A 132 2.12 18.92 2.19
N LYS A 133 3.10 19.33 3.01
CA LYS A 133 4.34 19.95 2.49
C LYS A 133 5.23 18.92 1.81
N ILE A 134 5.43 17.77 2.45
CA ILE A 134 6.24 16.69 1.88
C ILE A 134 5.59 16.14 0.61
N LEU A 135 4.25 15.97 0.61
CA LEU A 135 3.50 15.59 -0.57
C LEU A 135 3.68 16.61 -1.70
N LYS A 136 3.62 17.91 -1.39
CA LYS A 136 3.84 18.96 -2.39
C LYS A 136 5.22 18.89 -3.00
N ASP A 137 6.25 18.69 -2.18
CA ASP A 137 7.62 18.52 -2.65
C ASP A 137 7.74 17.27 -3.56
N GLY A 138 7.10 16.16 -3.20
CA GLY A 138 7.03 14.95 -4.03
C GLY A 138 6.37 15.20 -5.37
N ILE A 139 5.22 15.86 -5.38
CA ILE A 139 4.49 16.25 -6.61
C ILE A 139 5.37 17.10 -7.51
N ASP A 140 6.02 18.14 -6.98
CA ASP A 140 6.86 19.06 -7.73
C ASP A 140 8.09 18.38 -8.35
N ASN A 141 8.56 17.30 -7.73
CA ASN A 141 9.69 16.50 -8.22
C ASN A 141 9.27 15.30 -9.07
N GLY A 142 7.97 15.03 -9.27
CA GLY A 142 7.45 13.89 -10.04
C GLY A 142 7.75 12.56 -9.38
N ILE A 143 7.52 12.47 -8.07
CA ILE A 143 7.81 11.30 -7.21
C ILE A 143 6.51 10.66 -6.76
N ALA A 144 6.36 9.35 -6.97
CA ALA A 144 5.13 8.58 -6.73
C ALA A 144 3.95 9.04 -7.61
N ASN A 145 2.78 8.46 -7.43
CA ASN A 145 1.52 8.87 -8.05
C ASN A 145 0.31 8.67 -7.13
N SER A 146 0.59 8.29 -5.87
CA SER A 146 -0.42 8.04 -4.84
C SER A 146 0.11 8.34 -3.45
N ILE A 147 -0.79 8.64 -2.52
CA ILE A 147 -0.46 8.82 -1.10
C ILE A 147 -1.32 7.91 -0.23
N LEU A 148 -0.69 7.29 0.77
CA LEU A 148 -1.42 6.65 1.88
C LEU A 148 -1.83 7.71 2.90
N VAL A 149 -3.09 7.70 3.30
CA VAL A 149 -3.68 8.71 4.19
C VAL A 149 -3.99 8.11 5.54
N LYS A 150 -3.24 8.51 6.56
CA LYS A 150 -3.39 8.08 7.95
C LYS A 150 -3.77 9.29 8.80
N VAL A 151 -5.05 9.41 9.17
CA VAL A 151 -5.61 10.58 9.88
C VAL A 151 -4.86 10.88 11.17
N ASN A 152 -4.52 9.86 11.94
CA ASN A 152 -3.83 10.01 13.22
C ASN A 152 -2.30 10.16 13.11
N GLN A 153 -1.73 10.06 11.92
CA GLN A 153 -0.30 10.30 11.66
C GLN A 153 -0.04 11.80 11.54
N ILE A 154 -0.83 12.49 10.71
CA ILE A 154 -0.77 13.95 10.60
C ILE A 154 -1.44 14.65 11.80
N GLY A 155 -2.48 14.04 12.37
CA GLY A 155 -3.02 14.39 13.68
C GLY A 155 -4.31 15.18 13.68
N THR A 156 -4.69 15.86 12.61
CA THR A 156 -5.96 16.58 12.50
C THR A 156 -6.72 16.23 11.23
N LEU A 157 -8.06 16.31 11.33
CA LEU A 157 -8.91 16.10 10.16
C LEU A 157 -8.70 17.17 9.08
N THR A 158 -8.44 18.41 9.48
CA THR A 158 -8.20 19.51 8.54
C THR A 158 -6.95 19.25 7.69
N GLU A 159 -5.83 18.87 8.30
CA GLU A 159 -4.60 18.56 7.59
C GLU A 159 -4.77 17.32 6.70
N THR A 160 -5.50 16.31 7.19
CA THR A 160 -5.87 15.13 6.39
C THR A 160 -6.64 15.52 5.14
N ILE A 161 -7.67 16.35 5.27
CA ILE A 161 -8.48 16.84 4.14
C ILE A 161 -7.63 17.65 3.16
N ASN A 162 -6.72 18.49 3.66
CA ASN A 162 -5.82 19.27 2.82
C ASN A 162 -4.89 18.37 2.00
N ALA A 163 -4.26 17.36 2.63
CA ALA A 163 -3.41 16.42 1.94
C ALA A 163 -4.17 15.64 0.85
N VAL A 164 -5.38 15.15 1.14
CA VAL A 164 -6.23 14.47 0.16
C VAL A 164 -6.58 15.39 -1.02
N LYS A 165 -7.01 16.64 -0.74
CA LYS A 165 -7.35 17.61 -1.79
C LYS A 165 -6.14 17.99 -2.64
N LEU A 166 -4.97 18.15 -2.02
CA LEU A 166 -3.74 18.44 -2.74
C LEU A 166 -3.37 17.29 -3.70
N ALA A 167 -3.42 16.04 -3.22
CA ALA A 167 -3.19 14.85 -4.03
C ALA A 167 -4.14 14.81 -5.23
N GLN A 168 -5.44 14.86 -4.97
CA GLN A 168 -6.48 14.79 -6.01
C GLN A 168 -6.36 15.93 -7.05
N LYS A 169 -6.04 17.15 -6.62
CA LYS A 169 -5.83 18.29 -7.53
C LYS A 169 -4.66 18.09 -8.49
N ASN A 170 -3.69 17.26 -8.11
CA ASN A 170 -2.49 16.97 -8.90
C ASN A 170 -2.50 15.57 -9.53
N ASN A 171 -3.68 14.95 -9.67
CA ASN A 171 -3.88 13.62 -10.25
C ASN A 171 -3.18 12.49 -9.50
N TYR A 172 -2.87 12.67 -8.22
CA TYR A 172 -2.45 11.57 -7.34
C TYR A 172 -3.68 10.86 -6.81
N SER A 173 -3.65 9.55 -6.82
CA SER A 173 -4.65 8.76 -6.12
C SER A 173 -4.42 8.82 -4.60
N THR A 174 -5.45 8.47 -3.85
CA THR A 174 -5.42 8.51 -2.39
C THR A 174 -5.95 7.19 -1.83
N VAL A 175 -5.26 6.63 -0.86
CA VAL A 175 -5.67 5.40 -0.17
C VAL A 175 -5.90 5.71 1.30
N MET A 176 -7.16 5.72 1.74
CA MET A 176 -7.46 5.88 3.17
C MET A 176 -7.00 4.64 3.94
N SER A 177 -6.25 4.82 5.02
CA SER A 177 -5.60 3.70 5.70
C SER A 177 -5.91 3.63 7.18
N HIS A 178 -6.00 2.39 7.67
CA HIS A 178 -5.92 2.03 9.07
C HIS A 178 -4.47 2.14 9.59
N ARG A 179 -4.28 1.78 10.88
CA ARG A 179 -2.96 1.54 11.48
C ARG A 179 -2.83 0.07 11.89
N SER A 180 -1.60 -0.36 12.21
CA SER A 180 -1.36 -1.71 12.76
C SER A 180 -2.08 -1.93 14.09
N GLY A 181 -2.11 -0.94 14.98
CA GLY A 181 -2.99 -0.89 16.15
C GLY A 181 -4.30 -0.20 15.78
N GLU A 182 -5.43 -0.87 15.96
CA GLU A 182 -6.76 -0.38 15.60
C GLU A 182 -7.80 -0.68 16.67
N THR A 183 -8.93 0.03 16.58
CA THR A 183 -10.15 -0.18 17.37
C THR A 183 -11.32 -0.45 16.41
N GLU A 184 -12.52 -0.66 16.97
CA GLU A 184 -13.75 -0.79 16.17
C GLU A 184 -14.30 0.57 15.67
N ASP A 185 -13.60 1.69 15.90
CA ASP A 185 -13.94 2.96 15.27
C ASP A 185 -13.93 2.84 13.75
N CYS A 186 -14.93 3.40 13.10
CA CYS A 186 -15.14 3.27 11.65
C CYS A 186 -15.00 4.60 10.88
N THR A 187 -14.53 5.67 11.55
CA THR A 187 -14.41 7.00 10.95
C THR A 187 -13.66 7.02 9.62
N ILE A 188 -12.62 6.18 9.46
CA ILE A 188 -11.88 6.12 8.18
C ILE A 188 -12.74 5.58 7.02
N ALA A 189 -13.76 4.77 7.28
CA ALA A 189 -14.69 4.33 6.25
C ALA A 189 -15.60 5.48 5.80
N ASP A 190 -16.12 6.28 6.75
CA ASP A 190 -16.89 7.47 6.45
C ASP A 190 -16.04 8.49 5.66
N LEU A 191 -14.80 8.73 6.09
CA LEU A 191 -13.89 9.66 5.43
C LEU A 191 -13.49 9.18 4.02
N SER A 192 -13.30 7.88 3.82
CA SER A 192 -12.94 7.35 2.50
C SER A 192 -14.01 7.65 1.46
N VAL A 193 -15.28 7.56 1.84
CA VAL A 193 -16.41 7.89 0.96
C VAL A 193 -16.62 9.41 0.88
N ALA A 194 -16.61 10.11 2.01
CA ALA A 194 -16.85 11.56 2.07
C ALA A 194 -15.81 12.38 1.29
N LEU A 195 -14.55 11.95 1.29
CA LEU A 195 -13.45 12.60 0.57
C LEU A 195 -13.22 12.00 -0.82
N ASN A 196 -14.03 11.02 -1.23
CA ASN A 196 -13.89 10.30 -2.49
C ASN A 196 -12.45 9.80 -2.73
N THR A 197 -11.84 9.18 -1.71
CA THR A 197 -10.51 8.61 -1.86
C THR A 197 -10.50 7.40 -2.80
N ARG A 198 -11.67 6.80 -3.02
CA ARG A 198 -11.96 5.69 -3.92
C ARG A 198 -11.27 4.37 -3.52
N GLN A 199 -10.37 4.42 -2.55
CA GLN A 199 -9.60 3.28 -2.05
C GLN A 199 -9.50 3.33 -0.53
N ILE A 200 -9.49 2.14 0.09
CA ILE A 200 -9.26 1.98 1.53
C ILE A 200 -8.37 0.77 1.79
N LYS A 201 -7.33 0.94 2.62
CA LYS A 201 -6.49 -0.12 3.18
C LYS A 201 -6.91 -0.34 4.64
N THR A 202 -7.66 -1.39 4.92
CA THR A 202 -8.26 -1.57 6.26
C THR A 202 -8.13 -2.97 6.84
N GLY A 203 -7.18 -3.76 6.33
CA GLY A 203 -6.85 -5.11 6.83
C GLY A 203 -7.73 -6.22 6.29
N SER A 204 -7.43 -7.43 6.69
CA SER A 204 -8.19 -8.61 6.29
C SER A 204 -9.50 -8.75 7.08
N MET A 205 -10.44 -9.53 6.56
CA MET A 205 -11.73 -9.81 7.20
C MET A 205 -11.62 -10.84 8.34
N SER A 206 -10.72 -10.61 9.30
CA SER A 206 -10.39 -11.59 10.34
C SER A 206 -10.56 -11.09 11.77
N ARG A 207 -10.73 -9.80 12.00
CA ARG A 207 -10.84 -9.18 13.32
C ARG A 207 -11.95 -8.14 13.33
N SER A 208 -12.62 -7.96 14.49
CA SER A 208 -13.73 -7.02 14.63
C SER A 208 -13.34 -5.57 14.37
N ASP A 209 -12.13 -5.17 14.76
CA ASP A 209 -11.57 -3.85 14.49
C ASP A 209 -11.39 -3.55 12.98
N ARG A 210 -11.23 -4.59 12.14
CA ARG A 210 -11.20 -4.47 10.68
C ARG A 210 -12.60 -4.57 10.09
N MET A 211 -13.37 -5.57 10.56
CA MET A 211 -14.75 -5.79 10.09
C MET A 211 -15.66 -4.59 10.34
N ALA A 212 -15.42 -3.80 11.40
CA ALA A 212 -16.17 -2.59 11.68
C ALA A 212 -16.17 -1.60 10.50
N LYS A 213 -15.03 -1.43 9.80
CA LYS A 213 -14.90 -0.55 8.63
C LYS A 213 -15.65 -1.11 7.42
N TYR A 214 -15.53 -2.41 7.15
CA TYR A 214 -16.29 -3.06 6.07
C TYR A 214 -17.80 -2.96 6.31
N ASN A 215 -18.25 -3.23 7.53
CA ASN A 215 -19.67 -3.08 7.88
C ASN A 215 -20.15 -1.62 7.76
N GLN A 216 -19.29 -0.65 8.04
CA GLN A 216 -19.65 0.76 7.84
C GLN A 216 -19.78 1.11 6.35
N LEU A 217 -18.91 0.60 5.50
CA LEU A 217 -19.05 0.79 4.05
C LEU A 217 -20.38 0.22 3.54
N LEU A 218 -20.79 -0.97 4.02
CA LEU A 218 -22.10 -1.55 3.67
C LEU A 218 -23.27 -0.65 4.13
N ARG A 219 -23.21 -0.07 5.33
CA ARG A 219 -24.23 0.88 5.81
C ARG A 219 -24.27 2.17 4.98
N ILE A 220 -23.10 2.65 4.54
CA ILE A 220 -23.02 3.82 3.65
C ILE A 220 -23.63 3.50 2.29
N GLU A 221 -23.31 2.33 1.72
CA GLU A 221 -23.88 1.85 0.47
C GLU A 221 -25.41 1.77 0.54
N GLU A 222 -25.96 1.20 1.62
CA GLU A 222 -27.40 1.13 1.86
C GLU A 222 -28.05 2.52 1.88
N ARG A 223 -27.40 3.51 2.54
CA ARG A 223 -27.90 4.89 2.60
C ARG A 223 -27.84 5.62 1.26
N LEU A 224 -26.80 5.38 0.48
CA LEU A 224 -26.63 5.99 -0.85
C LEU A 224 -27.54 5.34 -1.89
N GLY A 225 -27.90 4.07 -1.70
CA GLY A 225 -28.76 3.33 -2.61
C GLY A 225 -28.23 3.39 -4.04
N LYS A 226 -29.06 3.83 -4.98
CA LYS A 226 -28.69 3.95 -6.41
C LYS A 226 -27.55 4.95 -6.71
N ASN A 227 -27.17 5.77 -5.75
CA ASN A 227 -26.05 6.71 -5.91
C ASN A 227 -24.70 6.10 -5.43
N ALA A 228 -24.73 4.89 -4.86
CA ALA A 228 -23.51 4.18 -4.54
C ALA A 228 -22.81 3.72 -5.83
N VAL A 229 -21.52 4.02 -5.91
CA VAL A 229 -20.69 3.63 -7.07
C VAL A 229 -19.43 2.95 -6.56
N PHE A 230 -19.18 1.74 -7.06
CA PHE A 230 -17.90 1.07 -6.88
C PHE A 230 -17.01 1.36 -8.09
N PRO A 231 -15.91 2.10 -7.94
CA PRO A 231 -15.12 2.57 -9.09
C PRO A 231 -14.29 1.46 -9.75
N GLY A 232 -14.04 0.34 -9.07
CA GLY A 232 -13.18 -0.71 -9.61
C GLY A 232 -11.79 -0.19 -9.97
N LYS A 233 -11.30 -0.52 -11.17
CA LYS A 233 -9.99 -0.07 -11.67
C LYS A 233 -9.91 1.45 -11.88
N ASP A 234 -11.03 2.12 -12.07
CA ASP A 234 -11.06 3.59 -12.24
C ASP A 234 -10.69 4.34 -10.95
N ALA A 235 -10.45 3.62 -9.83
CA ALA A 235 -9.88 4.20 -8.61
C ALA A 235 -8.40 4.55 -8.75
N LEU A 236 -7.70 3.97 -9.72
CA LEU A 236 -6.27 4.13 -9.96
C LEU A 236 -6.02 5.28 -10.94
N SER A 237 -4.88 5.97 -10.80
CA SER A 237 -4.57 7.21 -11.55
C SER A 237 -3.50 7.02 -12.64
N PHE A 238 -3.28 5.80 -13.13
CA PHE A 238 -2.30 5.49 -14.16
C PHE A 238 -2.92 4.82 -15.37
#